data_5f0d1da8faf89871bdb7d315ecfeb091
#
_entry.id   5f0d1da8faf89871bdb7d315ecfeb091
#
_cell.length_a   1.000
_cell.length_b   1.000
_cell.length_c   1.000
_cell.angle_alpha   90.00
_cell.angle_beta   90.00
_cell.angle_gamma   90.00
#
_symmetry.space_group_name_H-M   'P 1'
#
loop_
_entity.id
_entity.type
_entity.pdbx_description
1 polymer ?
#
loop_
_entity_poly.entity_id
_entity_poly.type
_entity_poly.pdbx_seq_one_letter_code
_entity_poly.pdbx_strand_id
1 'polypeptide(L)'
;YNGDHMSMYAVNCSVPKTLVRYLVLYYAETTENKKLSEVLMDVLDTPVSPELLPPVDGVISQKTEDLVGPYELHDFFLYYMLRFGFPKSKLYRMAKLTFDGVYDDETIKKWLDKFYWRFFSQQFKRSCLPDGPKVGSVAVSPRGDLRMPSDASPTAWI
;
A
#
# COMPACT_ATOMS: atom_id res chain seq x y z
N TYR A 1 -4.20 16.74 -13.24
CA TYR A 1 -3.41 16.59 -14.45
C TYR A 1 -2.12 15.81 -14.23
N ASN A 2 -1.30 16.19 -13.29
CA ASN A 2 -0.04 15.53 -12.99
C ASN A 2 -0.06 14.65 -11.72
N GLY A 3 -1.15 14.62 -11.00
CA GLY A 3 -1.33 13.77 -9.82
C GLY A 3 -0.23 13.91 -8.77
N ASP A 4 0.09 12.81 -8.10
CA ASP A 4 1.01 12.77 -6.96
C ASP A 4 2.45 13.19 -7.27
N HIS A 5 2.90 13.04 -8.51
CA HIS A 5 4.27 13.41 -8.90
C HIS A 5 4.47 14.91 -9.12
N MET A 6 3.42 15.72 -8.97
CA MET A 6 3.56 17.18 -8.92
C MET A 6 3.98 17.71 -7.55
N SER A 7 3.95 16.92 -6.52
CA SER A 7 4.48 17.34 -5.23
C SER A 7 6.00 17.43 -5.29
N MET A 8 6.56 18.47 -4.69
CA MET A 8 8.02 18.69 -4.65
C MET A 8 8.71 17.74 -3.66
N TYR A 9 7.97 17.23 -2.68
CA TYR A 9 8.50 16.40 -1.62
C TYR A 9 7.41 15.48 -1.03
N ALA A 10 7.69 14.18 -0.97
CA ALA A 10 6.75 13.17 -0.46
C ALA A 10 7.07 12.83 1.01
N VAL A 11 6.48 13.55 1.95
CA VAL A 11 6.75 13.40 3.39
C VAL A 11 6.41 12.01 3.96
N ASN A 12 5.52 11.28 3.31
CA ASN A 12 5.01 9.97 3.76
C ASN A 12 5.35 8.82 2.80
N CYS A 13 6.32 8.99 1.90
CA CYS A 13 6.58 8.01 0.84
C CYS A 13 7.05 6.63 1.33
N SER A 14 7.50 6.51 2.57
CA SER A 14 7.89 5.23 3.20
C SER A 14 6.95 4.79 4.33
N VAL A 15 5.79 5.43 4.44
CA VAL A 15 4.75 5.03 5.40
C VAL A 15 3.73 4.15 4.69
N PRO A 16 3.57 2.87 5.09
CA PRO A 16 2.62 1.96 4.46
C PRO A 16 1.17 2.38 4.70
N LYS A 17 0.26 1.97 3.82
CA LYS A 17 -1.16 2.36 3.86
C LYS A 17 -1.85 2.00 5.18
N THR A 18 -1.57 0.82 5.71
CA THR A 18 -2.12 0.39 7.01
C THR A 18 -1.62 1.28 8.14
N LEU A 19 -0.34 1.65 8.15
CA LEU A 19 0.21 2.53 9.18
C LEU A 19 -0.38 3.95 9.09
N VAL A 20 -0.63 4.48 7.89
CA VAL A 20 -1.31 5.78 7.73
C VAL A 20 -2.66 5.76 8.42
N ARG A 21 -3.45 4.69 8.25
CA ARG A 21 -4.75 4.53 8.90
C ARG A 21 -4.62 4.56 10.43
N TYR A 22 -3.67 3.83 10.99
CA TYR A 22 -3.42 3.82 12.44
C TYR A 22 -2.92 5.17 12.97
N LEU A 23 -2.12 5.91 12.21
CA LEU A 23 -1.67 7.26 12.60
C LEU A 23 -2.85 8.24 12.66
N VAL A 24 -3.76 8.19 11.68
CA VAL A 24 -4.97 9.01 11.68
C VAL A 24 -5.88 8.64 12.85
N LEU A 25 -6.08 7.34 13.10
CA LEU A 25 -6.85 6.86 14.25
C LEU A 25 -6.27 7.34 15.58
N TYR A 26 -4.97 7.16 15.77
CA TYR A 26 -4.29 7.65 16.98
C TYR A 26 -4.49 9.15 17.19
N TYR A 27 -4.38 9.94 16.14
CA TYR A 27 -4.60 11.39 16.25
C TYR A 27 -6.06 11.74 16.53
N ALA A 28 -7.02 11.02 15.93
CA ALA A 28 -8.44 11.19 16.21
C ALA A 28 -8.80 10.90 17.68
N GLU A 29 -8.17 9.87 18.27
CA GLU A 29 -8.41 9.47 19.67
C GLU A 29 -7.72 10.38 20.69
N THR A 30 -6.60 10.99 20.33
CA THR A 30 -5.78 11.79 21.27
C THR A 30 -6.01 13.29 21.20
N THR A 31 -6.67 13.78 20.14
CA THR A 31 -6.95 15.22 20.00
C THR A 31 -8.00 15.71 20.97
N GLU A 32 -7.78 16.87 21.58
CA GLU A 32 -8.77 17.54 22.43
C GLU A 32 -9.92 18.16 21.64
N ASN A 33 -9.75 18.35 20.34
CA ASN A 33 -10.74 18.94 19.45
C ASN A 33 -11.75 17.88 18.97
N LYS A 34 -12.92 17.83 19.63
CA LYS A 34 -13.98 16.86 19.31
C LYS A 34 -14.44 16.91 17.86
N LYS A 35 -14.59 18.11 17.28
CA LYS A 35 -15.00 18.26 15.88
C LYS A 35 -13.95 17.68 14.91
N LEU A 36 -12.67 17.88 15.22
CA LEU A 36 -11.58 17.30 14.43
C LEU A 36 -11.58 15.77 14.57
N SER A 37 -11.76 15.24 15.77
CA SER A 37 -11.88 13.79 16.01
C SER A 37 -12.98 13.17 15.17
N GLU A 38 -14.18 13.76 15.17
CA GLU A 38 -15.34 13.27 14.39
C GLU A 38 -15.02 13.26 12.88
N VAL A 39 -14.43 14.33 12.36
CA VAL A 39 -14.04 14.41 10.93
C VAL A 39 -12.99 13.35 10.57
N LEU A 40 -12.00 13.12 11.44
CA LEU A 40 -10.96 12.12 11.18
C LEU A 40 -11.53 10.69 11.23
N MET A 41 -12.48 10.43 12.11
CA MET A 41 -13.18 9.13 12.14
C MET A 41 -14.00 8.91 10.87
N ASP A 42 -14.72 9.92 10.39
CA ASP A 42 -15.46 9.88 9.12
C ASP A 42 -14.54 9.60 7.92
N VAL A 43 -13.35 10.23 7.89
CA VAL A 43 -12.32 9.94 6.88
C VAL A 43 -11.85 8.49 6.94
N LEU A 44 -11.69 7.91 8.14
CA LEU A 44 -11.29 6.51 8.31
C LEU A 44 -12.35 5.52 7.83
N ASP A 45 -13.62 5.89 7.93
CA ASP A 45 -14.76 5.08 7.48
C ASP A 45 -15.03 5.22 5.98
N THR A 46 -14.45 6.24 5.35
CA THR A 46 -14.57 6.43 3.90
C THR A 46 -13.74 5.40 3.14
N PRO A 47 -14.36 4.60 2.24
CA PRO A 47 -13.63 3.63 1.44
C PRO A 47 -12.61 4.30 0.52
N VAL A 48 -11.41 3.73 0.43
CA VAL A 48 -10.40 4.21 -0.51
C VAL A 48 -10.84 3.87 -1.94
N SER A 49 -11.01 4.90 -2.77
CA SER A 49 -11.42 4.77 -4.17
C SER A 49 -10.44 5.49 -5.10
N PRO A 50 -10.32 5.06 -6.37
CA PRO A 50 -9.63 5.86 -7.37
C PRO A 50 -10.45 7.13 -7.65
N GLU A 51 -9.84 8.29 -7.49
CA GLU A 51 -10.49 9.60 -7.72
C GLU A 51 -10.85 9.88 -9.21
N LEU A 52 -10.60 8.90 -10.07
CA LEU A 52 -10.70 9.06 -11.52
C LEU A 52 -12.11 8.81 -12.08
N LEU A 53 -12.99 8.19 -11.32
CA LEU A 53 -14.36 7.92 -11.75
C LEU A 53 -15.36 8.71 -10.91
N PRO A 54 -16.24 9.49 -11.54
CA PRO A 54 -17.29 10.16 -10.79
C PRO A 54 -18.20 9.12 -10.10
N PRO A 55 -18.71 9.42 -8.90
CA PRO A 55 -19.66 8.53 -8.24
C PRO A 55 -20.93 8.40 -9.08
N VAL A 56 -21.48 7.20 -9.17
CA VAL A 56 -22.76 6.92 -9.78
C VAL A 56 -23.82 6.95 -8.65
N ASP A 57 -24.79 7.85 -8.79
CA ASP A 57 -25.84 8.08 -7.77
C ASP A 57 -25.32 8.35 -6.33
N GLY A 58 -24.17 9.03 -6.25
CA GLY A 58 -23.52 9.33 -4.95
C GLY A 58 -22.81 8.14 -4.30
N VAL A 59 -22.78 6.99 -4.96
CA VAL A 59 -22.08 5.78 -4.46
C VAL A 59 -20.74 5.61 -5.17
N ILE A 60 -19.70 5.32 -4.41
CA ILE A 60 -18.37 5.00 -4.93
C ILE A 60 -18.47 3.71 -5.75
N SER A 61 -18.33 3.84 -7.08
CA SER A 61 -18.51 2.74 -8.03
C SER A 61 -17.36 1.72 -8.00
N GLN A 62 -16.18 2.09 -7.50
CA GLN A 62 -15.00 1.24 -7.50
C GLN A 62 -14.18 1.41 -6.22
N LYS A 63 -14.02 0.33 -5.47
CA LYS A 63 -13.09 0.30 -4.33
C LYS A 63 -11.71 -0.15 -4.79
N THR A 64 -10.67 0.54 -4.34
CA THR A 64 -9.29 0.21 -4.71
C THR A 64 -8.90 -1.19 -4.25
N GLU A 65 -9.36 -1.62 -3.08
CA GLU A 65 -9.05 -2.96 -2.55
C GLU A 65 -9.66 -4.10 -3.38
N ASP A 66 -10.76 -3.89 -4.08
CA ASP A 66 -11.34 -4.89 -4.99
C ASP A 66 -10.39 -5.19 -6.17
N LEU A 67 -9.57 -4.21 -6.55
CA LEU A 67 -8.62 -4.33 -7.66
C LEU A 67 -7.23 -4.77 -7.23
N VAL A 68 -6.77 -4.30 -6.07
CA VAL A 68 -5.39 -4.53 -5.62
C VAL A 68 -5.29 -5.54 -4.49
N GLY A 69 -6.37 -5.78 -3.76
CA GLY A 69 -6.43 -6.60 -2.57
C GLY A 69 -6.25 -5.83 -1.27
N PRO A 70 -6.41 -6.50 -0.14
CA PRO A 70 -6.27 -5.90 1.19
C PRO A 70 -4.88 -5.29 1.38
N TYR A 71 -4.84 -4.04 1.82
CA TYR A 71 -3.57 -3.33 2.03
C TYR A 71 -2.68 -4.00 3.07
N GLU A 72 -3.25 -4.63 4.08
CA GLU A 72 -2.47 -5.32 5.12
C GLU A 72 -1.66 -6.50 4.57
N LEU A 73 -2.20 -7.26 3.59
CA LEU A 73 -1.44 -8.29 2.91
C LEU A 73 -0.29 -7.69 2.08
N HIS A 74 -0.54 -6.60 1.37
CA HIS A 74 0.49 -5.93 0.58
C HIS A 74 1.61 -5.34 1.45
N ASP A 75 1.26 -4.69 2.55
CA ASP A 75 2.24 -4.13 3.48
C ASP A 75 3.07 -5.23 4.15
N PHE A 76 2.44 -6.37 4.50
CA PHE A 76 3.12 -7.56 5.00
C PHE A 76 4.12 -8.11 3.97
N PHE A 77 3.68 -8.34 2.73
CA PHE A 77 4.55 -8.87 1.68
C PHE A 77 5.72 -7.93 1.39
N LEU A 78 5.43 -6.64 1.26
CA LEU A 78 6.43 -5.62 0.98
C LEU A 78 7.49 -5.56 2.09
N TYR A 79 7.06 -5.55 3.34
CA TYR A 79 7.96 -5.48 4.49
C TYR A 79 8.91 -6.68 4.54
N TYR A 80 8.38 -7.89 4.50
CA TYR A 80 9.19 -9.10 4.64
C TYR A 80 10.05 -9.38 3.40
N MET A 81 9.58 -9.02 2.22
CA MET A 81 10.37 -9.12 1.00
C MET A 81 11.56 -8.16 1.01
N LEU A 82 11.33 -6.88 1.28
CA LEU A 82 12.39 -5.87 1.19
C LEU A 82 13.29 -5.86 2.43
N ARG A 83 12.73 -6.02 3.62
CA ARG A 83 13.52 -5.97 4.86
C ARG A 83 14.38 -7.21 5.09
N PHE A 84 13.86 -8.38 4.73
CA PHE A 84 14.49 -9.67 5.03
C PHE A 84 14.88 -10.48 3.80
N GLY A 85 14.51 -10.06 2.60
CA GLY A 85 14.79 -10.80 1.38
C GLY A 85 14.08 -12.15 1.29
N PHE A 86 12.90 -12.30 1.91
CA PHE A 86 12.22 -13.58 1.92
C PHE A 86 11.66 -13.94 0.55
N PRO A 87 11.89 -15.17 0.06
CA PRO A 87 11.34 -15.63 -1.21
C PRO A 87 9.82 -15.82 -1.11
N LYS A 88 9.13 -15.80 -2.25
CA LYS A 88 7.68 -15.92 -2.39
C LYS A 88 7.09 -17.10 -1.60
N SER A 89 7.72 -18.27 -1.66
CA SER A 89 7.28 -19.48 -0.94
C SER A 89 7.31 -19.30 0.59
N LYS A 90 8.28 -18.56 1.11
CA LYS A 90 8.36 -18.25 2.54
C LYS A 90 7.31 -17.21 2.93
N LEU A 91 7.13 -16.16 2.12
CA LEU A 91 6.09 -15.15 2.33
C LEU A 91 4.70 -15.78 2.39
N TYR A 92 4.40 -16.68 1.46
CA TYR A 92 3.14 -17.42 1.47
C TYR A 92 2.89 -18.17 2.77
N ARG A 93 3.87 -18.98 3.21
CA ARG A 93 3.75 -19.74 4.48
C ARG A 93 3.60 -18.86 5.69
N MET A 94 4.34 -17.76 5.75
CA MET A 94 4.24 -16.81 6.85
C MET A 94 2.89 -16.09 6.86
N ALA A 95 2.38 -15.68 5.71
CA ALA A 95 1.08 -15.05 5.60
C ALA A 95 -0.04 -15.99 6.06
N LYS A 96 0.00 -17.27 5.68
CA LYS A 96 -0.96 -18.28 6.17
C LYS A 96 -1.00 -18.37 7.69
N LEU A 97 0.15 -18.33 8.34
CA LEU A 97 0.22 -18.37 9.81
C LEU A 97 -0.23 -17.06 10.46
N THR A 98 0.10 -15.92 9.84
CA THR A 98 -0.20 -14.60 10.40
C THR A 98 -1.67 -14.24 10.26
N PHE A 99 -2.28 -14.62 9.14
CA PHE A 99 -3.66 -14.29 8.79
C PHE A 99 -4.61 -15.50 8.90
N ASP A 100 -4.24 -16.49 9.70
CA ASP A 100 -5.08 -17.65 9.97
C ASP A 100 -6.44 -17.21 10.54
N GLY A 101 -7.52 -17.74 9.99
CA GLY A 101 -8.88 -17.34 10.34
C GLY A 101 -9.36 -16.00 9.76
N VAL A 102 -8.48 -15.22 9.08
CA VAL A 102 -8.84 -13.95 8.43
C VAL A 102 -8.95 -14.13 6.91
N TYR A 103 -7.96 -14.78 6.30
CA TYR A 103 -7.93 -15.07 4.86
C TYR A 103 -7.67 -16.54 4.60
N ASP A 104 -8.38 -17.10 3.62
CA ASP A 104 -8.10 -18.44 3.14
C ASP A 104 -6.83 -18.51 2.26
N ASP A 105 -6.35 -19.72 2.05
CA ASP A 105 -5.13 -20.00 1.29
C ASP A 105 -5.18 -19.48 -0.16
N GLU A 106 -6.34 -19.58 -0.80
CA GLU A 106 -6.53 -19.16 -2.18
C GLU A 106 -6.46 -17.63 -2.29
N THR A 107 -7.08 -16.95 -1.36
CA THR A 107 -7.02 -15.47 -1.25
C THR A 107 -5.59 -14.99 -1.03
N ILE A 108 -4.87 -15.58 -0.08
CA ILE A 108 -3.47 -15.21 0.19
C ILE A 108 -2.61 -15.44 -1.07
N LYS A 109 -2.76 -16.59 -1.73
CA LYS A 109 -2.01 -16.90 -2.94
C LYS A 109 -2.32 -15.94 -4.08
N LYS A 110 -3.61 -15.69 -4.34
CA LYS A 110 -4.08 -14.73 -5.36
C LYS A 110 -3.44 -13.36 -5.19
N TRP A 111 -3.46 -12.83 -3.97
CA TRP A 111 -2.94 -11.49 -3.71
C TRP A 111 -1.42 -11.44 -3.65
N LEU A 112 -0.75 -12.51 -3.26
CA LEU A 112 0.70 -12.62 -3.35
C LEU A 112 1.18 -12.64 -4.81
N ASP A 113 0.52 -13.39 -5.69
CA ASP A 113 0.81 -13.42 -7.12
C ASP A 113 0.59 -12.04 -7.75
N LYS A 114 -0.54 -11.39 -7.41
CA LYS A 114 -0.87 -10.03 -7.83
C LYS A 114 0.15 -9.01 -7.32
N PHE A 115 0.60 -9.15 -6.07
CA PHE A 115 1.63 -8.30 -5.46
C PHE A 115 2.93 -8.37 -6.27
N TYR A 116 3.46 -9.56 -6.55
CA TYR A 116 4.71 -9.70 -7.31
C TYR A 116 4.56 -9.11 -8.72
N TRP A 117 3.46 -9.42 -9.41
CA TRP A 117 3.22 -8.87 -10.73
C TRP A 117 3.21 -7.34 -10.71
N ARG A 118 2.48 -6.72 -9.78
CA ARG A 118 2.41 -5.26 -9.67
C ARG A 118 3.72 -4.65 -9.19
N PHE A 119 4.42 -5.30 -8.29
CA PHE A 119 5.68 -4.79 -7.76
C PHE A 119 6.69 -4.53 -8.88
N PHE A 120 6.83 -5.44 -9.81
CA PHE A 120 7.73 -5.28 -10.96
C PHE A 120 7.11 -4.41 -12.07
N SER A 121 5.90 -4.69 -12.52
CA SER A 121 5.27 -3.99 -13.65
C SER A 121 4.97 -2.52 -13.38
N GLN A 122 4.89 -2.11 -12.12
CA GLN A 122 4.61 -0.71 -11.72
C GLN A 122 5.86 0.07 -11.27
N GLN A 123 7.06 -0.44 -11.54
CA GLN A 123 8.30 0.27 -11.18
C GLN A 123 8.40 1.65 -11.86
N PHE A 124 7.92 1.80 -13.07
CA PHE A 124 7.92 3.08 -13.77
C PHE A 124 7.16 4.17 -12.99
N LYS A 125 6.09 3.83 -12.27
CA LYS A 125 5.35 4.77 -11.41
C LYS A 125 6.20 5.26 -10.25
N ARG A 126 6.94 4.36 -9.61
CA ARG A 126 7.85 4.72 -8.52
C ARG A 126 8.99 5.62 -8.99
N SER A 127 9.46 5.41 -10.21
CA SER A 127 10.51 6.26 -10.81
C SER A 127 10.07 7.71 -11.02
N CYS A 128 8.78 7.97 -11.15
CA CYS A 128 8.21 9.31 -11.33
C CYS A 128 7.91 10.04 -10.01
N LEU A 129 7.93 9.33 -8.87
CA LEU A 129 7.60 9.94 -7.59
C LEU A 129 8.67 10.92 -7.13
N PRO A 130 8.30 12.01 -6.41
CA PRO A 130 9.24 12.92 -5.80
C PRO A 130 10.02 12.24 -4.68
N ASP A 131 11.15 12.84 -4.31
CA ASP A 131 11.93 12.38 -3.16
C ASP A 131 11.18 12.61 -1.85
N GLY A 132 11.49 11.79 -0.85
CA GLY A 132 10.93 11.88 0.48
C GLY A 132 11.82 11.20 1.51
N PRO A 133 11.55 11.40 2.81
CA PRO A 133 12.35 10.80 3.87
C PRO A 133 12.09 9.30 3.97
N LYS A 134 13.10 8.56 4.39
CA LYS A 134 12.91 7.20 4.86
C LYS A 134 12.45 7.21 6.32
N VAL A 135 11.14 7.17 6.53
CA VAL A 135 10.55 7.21 7.88
C VAL A 135 10.71 5.86 8.59
N GLY A 136 10.48 4.76 7.89
CA GLY A 136 10.58 3.41 8.42
C GLY A 136 11.85 2.67 7.99
N SER A 137 11.88 1.36 8.25
CA SER A 137 13.00 0.47 7.84
C SER A 137 12.93 0.01 6.39
N VAL A 138 11.82 0.25 5.70
CA VAL A 138 11.57 -0.13 4.30
C VAL A 138 11.19 1.11 3.50
N ALA A 139 11.82 1.30 2.36
CA ALA A 139 11.46 2.33 1.41
C ALA A 139 11.53 1.78 -0.02
N VAL A 140 10.64 2.27 -0.88
CA VAL A 140 10.54 1.87 -2.29
C VAL A 140 11.08 2.94 -3.24
N SER A 141 11.84 3.89 -2.73
CA SER A 141 12.43 4.95 -3.54
C SER A 141 13.46 4.36 -4.51
N PRO A 142 13.32 4.60 -5.83
CA PRO A 142 14.29 4.12 -6.82
C PRO A 142 15.62 4.88 -6.77
N ARG A 143 15.67 6.00 -6.09
CA ARG A 143 16.89 6.80 -5.84
C ARG A 143 17.59 6.43 -4.54
N GLY A 144 16.97 5.56 -3.75
CA GLY A 144 17.48 5.08 -2.48
C GLY A 144 17.55 3.56 -2.39
N ASP A 145 16.66 2.96 -1.59
CA ASP A 145 16.74 1.54 -1.21
C ASP A 145 16.34 0.57 -2.33
N LEU A 146 15.42 0.94 -3.22
CA LEU A 146 14.91 0.05 -4.27
C LEU A 146 15.35 0.53 -5.66
N ARG A 147 16.62 0.37 -5.96
CA ARG A 147 17.17 0.66 -7.29
C ARG A 147 16.89 -0.51 -8.23
N MET A 148 15.84 -0.38 -9.02
CA MET A 148 15.39 -1.40 -9.95
C MET A 148 15.05 -0.76 -11.30
N PRO A 149 15.34 -1.41 -12.44
CA PRO A 149 14.95 -0.92 -13.76
C PRO A 149 13.43 -0.75 -13.87
N SER A 150 12.98 0.27 -14.60
CA SER A 150 11.56 0.53 -14.82
C SER A 150 10.85 -0.57 -15.63
N ASP A 151 11.60 -1.35 -16.38
CA ASP A 151 11.18 -2.45 -17.25
C ASP A 151 11.48 -3.84 -16.66
N ALA A 152 11.76 -3.93 -15.35
CA ALA A 152 12.02 -5.20 -14.69
C ALA A 152 10.85 -6.17 -14.88
N SER A 153 11.16 -7.41 -15.28
CA SER A 153 10.16 -8.44 -15.54
C SER A 153 9.81 -9.23 -14.27
N PRO A 154 8.50 -9.51 -14.02
CA PRO A 154 8.08 -10.38 -12.94
C PRO A 154 8.24 -11.88 -13.25
N THR A 155 8.58 -12.27 -14.47
CA THR A 155 8.48 -13.66 -14.98
C THR A 155 9.21 -14.69 -14.13
N ALA A 156 10.30 -14.30 -13.48
CA ALA A 156 11.04 -15.20 -12.58
C ALA A 156 10.40 -15.36 -11.17
N TRP A 157 9.36 -14.58 -10.87
CA TRP A 157 8.76 -14.49 -9.53
C TRP A 157 7.31 -14.97 -9.47
N ILE A 158 6.67 -15.18 -10.64
CA ILE A 158 5.26 -15.55 -10.76
C ILE A 158 5.14 -17.05 -11.10
#